data_5f7db0278c6e41fe6f190aea26519e46
#
_entry.id   5f7db0278c6e41fe6f190aea26519e46
#
_cell.length_a   1.000
_cell.length_b   1.000
_cell.length_c   1.000
_cell.angle_alpha   90.00
_cell.angle_beta   90.00
_cell.angle_gamma   90.00
#
_symmetry.space_group_name_H-M   'P 1'
#
loop_
_entity.id
_entity.type
_entity.pdbx_description
1 polymer ?
#
loop_
_entity_poly.entity_id
_entity_poly.type
_entity_poly.pdbx_seq_one_letter_code
_entity_poly.pdbx_strand_id
1 'polypeptide(L)'
;MVYLDFNSTTPIDERVLDEMMKVYKNVVGNADSRTHIFGDEARLVVEKARSEVANLLNINKDEVFFTSGATESNNIALQGLIDYANKTGKKHIVKHLLNIKLY
;
A
#
# COMPACT_ATOMS: atom_id res chain seq x y z
N MET A 1 25.48 16.53 -13.46
CA MET A 1 24.97 16.44 -12.09
C MET A 1 24.60 14.99 -11.82
N VAL A 2 25.02 14.41 -10.71
CA VAL A 2 24.68 13.03 -10.33
C VAL A 2 23.62 13.09 -9.25
N TYR A 3 22.50 12.37 -9.44
CA TYR A 3 21.47 12.24 -8.42
C TYR A 3 21.76 11.03 -7.53
N LEU A 4 21.87 11.23 -6.22
CA LEU A 4 22.29 10.19 -5.26
C LEU A 4 21.21 9.90 -4.18
N ASP A 5 20.05 10.51 -4.25
CA ASP A 5 19.01 10.40 -3.21
C ASP A 5 17.89 9.41 -3.61
N PHE A 6 18.28 8.21 -4.05
CA PHE A 6 17.34 7.17 -4.45
C PHE A 6 16.45 6.65 -3.30
N ASN A 7 16.84 6.87 -2.04
CA ASN A 7 15.99 6.56 -0.89
C ASN A 7 14.78 7.50 -0.76
N SER A 8 14.90 8.73 -1.26
CA SER A 8 13.82 9.72 -1.24
C SER A 8 12.85 9.46 -2.40
N THR A 9 13.40 9.39 -3.61
CA THR A 9 12.62 9.11 -4.82
C THR A 9 13.52 8.56 -5.92
N THR A 10 12.96 7.78 -6.82
CA THR A 10 13.68 7.16 -7.93
C THR A 10 12.84 7.23 -9.21
N PRO A 11 13.45 7.26 -10.40
CA PRO A 11 12.71 7.11 -11.64
C PRO A 11 11.88 5.83 -11.64
N ILE A 12 10.67 5.90 -12.18
CA ILE A 12 9.82 4.72 -12.35
C ILE A 12 10.44 3.82 -13.44
N ASP A 13 10.53 2.52 -13.17
CA ASP A 13 10.92 1.53 -14.17
C ASP A 13 9.96 1.57 -15.36
N GLU A 14 10.47 1.57 -16.59
CA GLU A 14 9.65 1.70 -17.80
C GLU A 14 8.57 0.62 -17.91
N ARG A 15 8.86 -0.61 -17.47
CA ARG A 15 7.88 -1.71 -17.45
C ARG A 15 6.73 -1.42 -16.51
N VAL A 16 7.01 -0.78 -15.37
CA VAL A 16 5.98 -0.37 -14.40
C VAL A 16 5.16 0.77 -14.98
N LEU A 17 5.81 1.76 -15.60
CA LEU A 17 5.13 2.89 -16.24
C LEU A 17 4.19 2.41 -17.35
N ASP A 18 4.61 1.46 -18.17
CA ASP A 18 3.79 0.87 -19.23
C ASP A 18 2.54 0.18 -18.68
N GLU A 19 2.67 -0.59 -17.60
CA GLU A 19 1.49 -1.21 -16.93
C GLU A 19 0.57 -0.17 -16.32
N MET A 20 1.09 0.86 -15.67
CA MET A 20 0.29 1.97 -15.16
C MET A 20 -0.49 2.64 -16.30
N MET A 21 0.15 2.93 -17.42
CA MET A 21 -0.49 3.56 -18.58
C MET A 21 -1.57 2.69 -19.20
N LYS A 22 -1.39 1.36 -19.24
CA LYS A 22 -2.45 0.42 -19.67
C LYS A 22 -3.68 0.51 -18.77
N VAL A 23 -3.48 0.51 -17.45
CA VAL A 23 -4.59 0.63 -16.49
C VAL A 23 -5.29 1.98 -16.66
N TYR A 24 -4.56 3.10 -16.69
CA TYR A 24 -5.16 4.43 -16.85
C TYR A 24 -5.97 4.61 -18.14
N LYS A 25 -5.56 3.96 -19.22
CA LYS A 25 -6.26 4.06 -20.52
C LYS A 25 -7.49 3.16 -20.62
N ASN A 26 -7.46 2.01 -19.97
CA ASN A 26 -8.45 0.95 -20.22
C ASN A 26 -9.37 0.67 -19.04
N VAL A 27 -8.99 1.04 -17.81
CA VAL A 27 -9.76 0.75 -16.60
C VAL A 27 -10.23 2.06 -15.97
N VAL A 28 -11.45 2.45 -16.28
CA VAL A 28 -12.03 3.73 -15.83
C VAL A 28 -12.93 3.61 -14.59
N GLY A 29 -13.16 2.39 -14.10
CA GLY A 29 -14.05 2.12 -12.98
C GLY A 29 -13.43 2.40 -11.62
N ASN A 30 -14.30 2.63 -10.62
CA ASN A 30 -13.90 2.62 -9.22
C ASN A 30 -14.02 1.20 -8.66
N ALA A 31 -12.93 0.65 -8.11
CA ALA A 31 -12.87 -0.71 -7.57
C ALA A 31 -13.88 -0.98 -6.43
N ASP A 32 -14.34 0.05 -5.73
CA ASP A 32 -15.35 -0.04 -4.67
C ASP A 32 -16.79 -0.07 -5.21
N SER A 33 -17.00 0.28 -6.47
CA SER A 33 -18.32 0.22 -7.10
C SER A 33 -18.72 -1.21 -7.37
N ARG A 34 -19.94 -1.58 -6.92
CA ARG A 34 -20.52 -2.94 -7.06
C ARG A 34 -21.74 -2.97 -7.99
N THR A 35 -22.01 -1.87 -8.67
CA THR A 35 -23.27 -1.70 -9.41
C THR A 35 -23.12 -1.86 -10.91
N HIS A 36 -21.89 -1.98 -11.42
CA HIS A 36 -21.62 -2.06 -12.85
C HIS A 36 -20.26 -2.73 -13.16
N ILE A 37 -20.13 -3.25 -14.35
CA ILE A 37 -18.96 -4.01 -14.84
C ILE A 37 -17.64 -3.25 -14.74
N PHE A 38 -17.63 -1.93 -14.92
CA PHE A 38 -16.41 -1.11 -14.80
C PHE A 38 -15.81 -1.16 -13.39
N GLY A 39 -16.66 -1.23 -12.35
CA GLY A 39 -16.20 -1.43 -10.98
C GLY A 39 -15.59 -2.82 -10.76
N ASP A 40 -16.18 -3.84 -11.38
CA ASP A 40 -15.66 -5.22 -11.31
C ASP A 40 -14.31 -5.35 -12.01
N GLU A 41 -14.13 -4.74 -13.18
CA GLU A 41 -12.86 -4.69 -13.90
C GLU A 41 -11.78 -4.00 -13.08
N ALA A 42 -12.07 -2.84 -12.50
CA ALA A 42 -11.13 -2.12 -11.64
C ALA A 42 -10.75 -2.96 -10.40
N ARG A 43 -11.73 -3.64 -9.79
CA ARG A 43 -11.49 -4.52 -8.64
C ARG A 43 -10.59 -5.69 -9.00
N LEU A 44 -10.76 -6.31 -10.15
CA LEU A 44 -9.90 -7.40 -10.61
C LEU A 44 -8.43 -6.97 -10.73
N VAL A 45 -8.16 -5.75 -11.20
CA VAL A 45 -6.78 -5.20 -11.25
C VAL A 45 -6.20 -5.06 -9.84
N VAL A 46 -6.95 -4.49 -8.90
CA VAL A 46 -6.50 -4.32 -7.51
C VAL A 46 -6.27 -5.67 -6.83
N GLU A 47 -7.20 -6.63 -6.98
CA GLU A 47 -7.06 -7.95 -6.36
C GLU A 47 -5.93 -8.78 -6.98
N LYS A 48 -5.66 -8.64 -8.26
CA LYS A 48 -4.50 -9.23 -8.91
C LYS A 48 -3.21 -8.68 -8.30
N ALA A 49 -3.06 -7.36 -8.21
CA ALA A 49 -1.90 -6.72 -7.59
C ALA A 49 -1.71 -7.16 -6.14
N ARG A 50 -2.81 -7.26 -5.36
CA ARG A 50 -2.80 -7.75 -3.98
C ARG A 50 -2.26 -9.18 -3.90
N SER A 51 -2.71 -10.05 -4.77
CA SER A 51 -2.26 -11.44 -4.83
C SER A 51 -0.77 -11.55 -5.22
N GLU A 52 -0.30 -10.73 -6.15
CA GLU A 52 1.10 -10.69 -6.57
C GLU A 52 2.03 -10.25 -5.41
N VAL A 53 1.64 -9.22 -4.66
CA VAL A 53 2.38 -8.78 -3.45
C VAL A 53 2.36 -9.88 -2.38
N ALA A 54 1.23 -10.49 -2.13
CA ALA A 54 1.10 -11.57 -1.15
C ALA A 54 2.00 -12.76 -1.49
N ASN A 55 2.01 -13.18 -2.76
CA ASN A 55 2.86 -14.26 -3.26
C ASN A 55 4.35 -13.93 -3.11
N LEU A 56 4.76 -12.70 -3.42
CA LEU A 56 6.14 -12.25 -3.27
C LEU A 56 6.63 -12.32 -1.83
N LEU A 57 5.75 -11.99 -0.87
CA LEU A 57 6.04 -11.98 0.55
C LEU A 57 5.74 -13.30 1.26
N ASN A 58 5.17 -14.28 0.53
CA ASN A 58 4.69 -15.55 1.06
C ASN A 58 3.73 -15.40 2.27
N ILE A 59 2.75 -14.53 2.10
CA ILE A 59 1.67 -14.24 3.07
C ILE A 59 0.29 -14.41 2.41
N ASN A 60 -0.78 -14.34 3.21
CA ASN A 60 -2.13 -14.33 2.69
C ASN A 60 -2.46 -12.96 2.05
N LYS A 61 -3.27 -12.96 1.00
CA LYS A 61 -3.71 -11.71 0.36
C LYS A 61 -4.48 -10.78 1.30
N ASP A 62 -5.15 -11.32 2.31
CA ASP A 62 -5.90 -10.57 3.31
C ASP A 62 -4.99 -9.83 4.31
N GLU A 63 -3.68 -10.09 4.27
CA GLU A 63 -2.66 -9.40 5.05
C GLU A 63 -2.01 -8.24 4.27
N VAL A 64 -2.41 -8.02 3.02
CA VAL A 64 -1.91 -6.93 2.18
C VAL A 64 -2.91 -5.77 2.16
N PHE A 65 -2.47 -4.60 2.58
CA PHE A 65 -3.27 -3.37 2.58
C PHE A 65 -2.58 -2.30 1.74
N PHE A 66 -3.25 -1.80 0.72
CA PHE A 66 -2.78 -0.65 -0.04
C PHE A 66 -3.18 0.64 0.67
N THR A 67 -2.24 1.56 0.78
CA THR A 67 -2.40 2.85 1.44
C THR A 67 -1.91 3.97 0.54
N SER A 68 -2.25 5.22 0.87
CA SER A 68 -1.78 6.39 0.14
C SER A 68 -0.29 6.69 0.33
N GLY A 69 0.35 6.08 1.32
CA GLY A 69 1.78 6.26 1.59
C GLY A 69 2.20 5.82 2.99
N ALA A 70 3.48 6.01 3.30
CA ALA A 70 4.10 5.53 4.53
C ALA A 70 3.46 6.10 5.81
N THR A 71 3.00 7.36 5.79
CA THR A 71 2.33 7.98 6.95
C THR A 71 1.05 7.25 7.30
N GLU A 72 0.20 6.96 6.32
CA GLU A 72 -1.03 6.21 6.53
C GLU A 72 -0.74 4.78 6.99
N SER A 73 0.20 4.08 6.35
CA SER A 73 0.62 2.73 6.73
C SER A 73 1.06 2.66 8.19
N ASN A 74 1.91 3.60 8.63
CA ASN A 74 2.37 3.68 10.01
C ASN A 74 1.23 3.94 10.99
N ASN A 75 0.30 4.83 10.65
CA ASN A 75 -0.85 5.12 11.51
C ASN A 75 -1.79 3.92 11.63
N ILE A 76 -2.08 3.22 10.53
CA ILE A 76 -2.89 2.00 10.55
C ILE A 76 -2.21 0.93 11.43
N ALA A 77 -0.91 0.71 11.27
CA ALA A 77 -0.17 -0.27 12.07
C ALA A 77 -0.22 0.06 13.58
N LEU A 78 0.00 1.33 13.94
CA LEU A 78 -0.03 1.75 15.35
C LEU A 78 -1.44 1.67 15.95
N GLN A 79 -2.46 2.13 15.23
CA GLN A 79 -3.84 2.07 15.69
C GLN A 79 -4.33 0.61 15.83
N GLY A 80 -3.95 -0.25 14.91
CA GLY A 80 -4.28 -1.68 14.97
C GLY A 80 -3.71 -2.41 16.19
N LEU A 81 -2.64 -1.88 16.79
CA LEU A 81 -2.04 -2.45 17.99
C LEU A 81 -2.65 -1.95 19.32
N ILE A 82 -3.55 -0.97 19.29
CA ILE A 82 -4.12 -0.36 20.52
C ILE A 82 -4.82 -1.41 21.37
N ASP A 83 -5.67 -2.23 20.78
CA ASP A 83 -6.41 -3.25 21.51
C ASP A 83 -5.50 -4.31 22.12
N TYR A 84 -4.49 -4.72 21.37
CA TYR A 84 -3.46 -5.64 21.87
C TYR A 84 -2.68 -5.03 23.04
N ALA A 85 -2.25 -3.77 22.92
CA ALA A 85 -1.53 -3.04 23.96
C ALA A 85 -2.36 -2.91 25.24
N ASN A 86 -3.66 -2.62 25.12
CA ASN A 86 -4.57 -2.53 26.26
C ASN A 86 -4.74 -3.88 26.97
N LYS A 87 -4.92 -4.97 26.21
CA LYS A 87 -5.09 -6.32 26.76
C LYS A 87 -3.82 -6.87 27.43
N THR A 88 -2.64 -6.51 26.92
CA THR A 88 -1.35 -7.04 27.40
C THR A 88 -0.60 -6.12 28.35
N GLY A 89 -1.08 -4.89 28.56
CA GLY A 89 -0.40 -3.87 29.35
C GLY A 89 0.86 -3.26 28.70
N LYS A 90 1.18 -3.63 27.45
CA LYS A 90 2.35 -3.15 26.69
C LYS A 90 2.03 -1.80 26.02
N LYS A 91 2.13 -0.70 26.79
CA LYS A 91 1.69 0.64 26.37
C LYS A 91 2.81 1.56 25.87
N HIS A 92 4.04 1.06 25.76
CA HIS A 92 5.18 1.85 25.33
C HIS A 92 5.50 1.60 23.85
N ILE A 93 5.65 2.70 23.10
CA ILE A 93 6.11 2.69 21.71
C ILE A 93 7.53 3.26 21.68
N VAL A 94 8.48 2.49 21.16
CA VAL A 94 9.87 2.95 20.95
C VAL A 94 10.05 3.20 19.46
N LYS A 95 10.43 4.44 19.11
CA LYS A 95 10.75 4.80 17.71
C LYS A 95 12.15 5.40 17.61
N HIS A 96 12.79 5.23 16.47
CA HIS A 96 14.04 5.91 16.16
C HIS A 96 13.76 7.35 15.69
N LEU A 97 14.66 8.30 16.06
CA LEU A 97 14.51 9.74 15.73
C LEU A 97 14.49 10.04 14.22
N LEU A 98 15.06 9.16 13.41
CA LEU A 98 15.12 9.32 11.95
C LEU A 98 13.86 8.78 11.22
N ASN A 99 12.88 8.29 11.94
CA ASN A 99 11.63 7.84 11.34
C ASN A 99 10.74 9.00 10.91
N ILE A 100 9.91 8.73 9.90
CA ILE A 100 8.91 9.64 9.36
C ILE A 100 8.04 10.20 10.50
N LYS A 101 7.71 11.48 10.43
CA LYS A 101 6.80 12.10 11.39
C LYS A 101 5.44 11.40 11.31
N LEU A 102 5.00 10.85 12.44
CA LEU A 102 3.62 10.41 12.64
C LEU A 102 2.82 11.64 13.07
N TYR A 103 1.74 11.93 12.37
CA TYR A 103 0.80 12.99 12.71
C TYR A 103 -0.46 12.40 13.32
#